data_677a095fb25017ec704009f8238998a7
#
_entry.id   677a095fb25017ec704009f8238998a7
#
_cell.length_a   1.000
_cell.length_b   1.000
_cell.length_c   1.000
_cell.angle_alpha   90.00
_cell.angle_beta   90.00
_cell.angle_gamma   90.00
#
_symmetry.space_group_name_H-M   'P 1'
#
loop_
_entity.id
_entity.type
_entity.pdbx_description
1 polymer ?
#
loop_
_entity_poly.entity_id
_entity_poly.type
_entity_poly.pdbx_seq_one_letter_code
_entity_poly.pdbx_strand_id
1 'polypeptide(L)'
;MPGSLRKMPVWLPIVILLVAMASIQGGASLAKSLFPLVGAPGVTALRLALGTLILIAFFKPWRLRFAKEQRLPLLFYGVSLGGMNYLFYRSIQTVPLGIAVALEFTGPLAVALFSSRRPVDFVWVVLAVLGLWFLLPLGQDVSHVDLTGCALALGAGACWAIYILSGQRAGAEHGPATVAIGSLIAALIFVPIGALQAGEALWHWSVIPLGLAVAILSTALPYSLEMIALTRLPTRTFGTLMSMEPALAAVSGMIFLGETLTPIQLLALGAIIAASMGSTLTVRKESKIKELDIN
;
A
#
# COMPACT_ATOMS: atom_id res chain seq x y z
N MET A 1 -20.00 -9.57 -30.22
CA MET A 1 -18.65 -9.50 -30.81
C MET A 1 -17.68 -9.21 -29.67
N PRO A 2 -16.76 -10.10 -29.29
CA PRO A 2 -15.73 -9.77 -28.31
C PRO A 2 -14.69 -8.92 -29.04
N GLY A 3 -14.65 -7.63 -28.69
CA GLY A 3 -13.66 -6.69 -29.20
C GLY A 3 -12.26 -7.23 -28.95
N SER A 4 -11.45 -7.24 -30.02
CA SER A 4 -10.04 -7.58 -29.99
C SER A 4 -9.35 -6.75 -28.89
N LEU A 5 -9.05 -7.39 -27.76
CA LEU A 5 -8.17 -6.81 -26.73
C LEU A 5 -6.81 -6.62 -27.41
N ARG A 6 -6.56 -5.42 -27.91
CA ARG A 6 -5.29 -4.99 -28.45
C ARG A 6 -4.22 -5.37 -27.42
N LYS A 7 -3.29 -6.26 -27.82
CA LYS A 7 -2.20 -6.72 -26.97
C LYS A 7 -1.42 -5.48 -26.53
N MET A 8 -1.58 -5.09 -25.27
CA MET A 8 -0.80 -3.98 -24.71
C MET A 8 0.68 -4.34 -24.77
N PRO A 9 1.56 -3.44 -25.21
CA PRO A 9 3.01 -3.67 -25.14
C PRO A 9 3.43 -3.93 -23.70
N VAL A 10 4.38 -4.82 -23.48
CA VAL A 10 4.81 -5.32 -22.15
C VAL A 10 5.29 -4.18 -21.22
N TRP A 11 5.83 -3.13 -21.78
CA TRP A 11 6.30 -1.96 -21.00
C TRP A 11 5.15 -1.10 -20.44
N LEU A 12 3.97 -1.10 -21.09
CA LEU A 12 2.87 -0.21 -20.67
C LEU A 12 2.32 -0.55 -19.27
N PRO A 13 2.04 -1.81 -18.89
CA PRO A 13 1.65 -2.13 -17.51
C PRO A 13 2.73 -1.79 -16.47
N ILE A 14 4.02 -1.83 -16.85
CA ILE A 14 5.12 -1.41 -15.97
C ILE A 14 5.03 0.10 -15.70
N VAL A 15 4.88 0.90 -16.73
CA VAL A 15 4.72 2.35 -16.59
C VAL A 15 3.45 2.69 -15.80
N ILE A 16 2.34 2.00 -16.08
CA ILE A 16 1.08 2.16 -15.32
C ILE A 16 1.30 1.92 -13.83
N LEU A 17 2.04 0.87 -13.45
CA LEU A 17 2.33 0.57 -12.06
C LEU A 17 3.24 1.63 -11.42
N LEU A 18 4.27 2.08 -12.12
CA LEU A 18 5.16 3.14 -11.62
C LEU A 18 4.40 4.46 -11.41
N VAL A 19 3.49 4.79 -12.33
CA VAL A 19 2.60 5.96 -12.19
C VAL A 19 1.66 5.79 -11.00
N ALA A 20 1.11 4.59 -10.78
CA ALA A 20 0.27 4.30 -9.62
C ALA A 20 1.04 4.54 -8.31
N MET A 21 2.24 3.97 -8.20
CA MET A 21 3.09 4.11 -7.01
C MET A 21 3.50 5.58 -6.77
N ALA A 22 3.93 6.29 -7.81
CA ALA A 22 4.27 7.72 -7.72
C ALA A 22 3.04 8.56 -7.30
N SER A 23 1.86 8.22 -7.81
CA SER A 23 0.60 8.87 -7.44
C SER A 23 0.25 8.64 -5.97
N ILE A 24 0.40 7.40 -5.46
CA ILE A 24 0.17 7.09 -4.05
C ILE A 24 1.09 7.93 -3.16
N GLN A 25 2.39 7.95 -3.46
CA GLN A 25 3.37 8.63 -2.62
C GLN A 25 3.24 10.16 -2.71
N GLY A 26 2.96 10.71 -3.90
CA GLY A 26 2.62 12.13 -4.07
C GLY A 26 1.31 12.49 -3.35
N GLY A 27 0.31 11.63 -3.42
CA GLY A 27 -0.95 11.78 -2.70
C GLY A 27 -0.77 11.72 -1.17
N ALA A 28 0.11 10.86 -0.66
CA ALA A 28 0.46 10.80 0.76
C ALA A 28 1.19 12.07 1.22
N SER A 29 2.11 12.59 0.40
CA SER A 29 2.79 13.87 0.67
C SER A 29 1.78 15.04 0.70
N LEU A 30 0.87 15.09 -0.26
CA LEU A 30 -0.21 16.09 -0.27
C LEU A 30 -1.13 15.94 0.95
N ALA A 31 -1.41 14.71 1.36
CA ALA A 31 -2.23 14.42 2.54
C ALA A 31 -1.63 15.01 3.82
N LYS A 32 -0.30 14.98 3.98
CA LYS A 32 0.40 15.59 5.13
C LYS A 32 0.15 17.10 5.23
N SER A 33 -0.05 17.81 4.10
CA SER A 33 -0.37 19.23 4.13
C SER A 33 -1.75 19.54 4.72
N LEU A 34 -2.66 18.56 4.76
CA LEU A 34 -3.98 18.69 5.39
C LEU A 34 -3.98 18.37 6.90
N PHE A 35 -2.90 17.75 7.42
CA PHE A 35 -2.84 17.37 8.84
C PHE A 35 -3.04 18.53 9.83
N PRO A 36 -2.49 19.74 9.58
CA PRO A 36 -2.73 20.87 10.47
C PRO A 36 -4.20 21.32 10.54
N LEU A 37 -4.99 21.02 9.48
CA LEU A 37 -6.38 21.44 9.37
C LEU A 37 -7.36 20.43 9.96
N VAL A 38 -7.22 19.15 9.61
CA VAL A 38 -8.20 18.11 9.96
C VAL A 38 -7.58 16.90 10.68
N GLY A 39 -6.28 16.92 10.94
CA GLY A 39 -5.54 15.79 11.49
C GLY A 39 -5.45 14.58 10.53
N ALA A 40 -4.60 13.61 10.85
CA ALA A 40 -4.49 12.39 10.05
C ALA A 40 -5.80 11.57 10.00
N PRO A 41 -6.58 11.46 11.10
CA PRO A 41 -7.87 10.77 11.04
C PRO A 41 -8.88 11.43 10.09
N GLY A 42 -8.92 12.78 10.07
CA GLY A 42 -9.78 13.53 9.15
C GLY A 42 -9.37 13.33 7.68
N VAL A 43 -8.08 13.35 7.41
CA VAL A 43 -7.56 13.07 6.05
C VAL A 43 -7.90 11.64 5.64
N THR A 44 -7.77 10.66 6.55
CA THR A 44 -8.17 9.27 6.28
C THR A 44 -9.66 9.18 5.95
N ALA A 45 -10.52 9.87 6.70
CA ALA A 45 -11.96 9.92 6.45
C ALA A 45 -12.28 10.52 5.07
N LEU A 46 -11.70 11.67 4.73
CA LEU A 46 -11.88 12.30 3.40
C LEU A 46 -11.44 11.40 2.27
N ARG A 47 -10.22 10.84 2.40
CA ARG A 47 -9.65 9.93 1.41
C ARG A 47 -10.54 8.72 1.16
N LEU A 48 -10.97 8.05 2.24
CA LEU A 48 -11.80 6.87 2.15
C LEU A 48 -13.20 7.20 1.65
N ALA A 49 -13.84 8.28 2.14
CA ALA A 49 -15.18 8.66 1.71
C ALA A 49 -15.20 9.03 0.22
N LEU A 50 -14.41 10.03 -0.17
CA LEU A 50 -14.40 10.53 -1.54
C LEU A 50 -13.83 9.50 -2.52
N GLY A 51 -12.75 8.79 -2.15
CA GLY A 51 -12.18 7.72 -2.97
C GLY A 51 -13.16 6.56 -3.18
N THR A 52 -13.88 6.15 -2.15
CA THR A 52 -14.92 5.12 -2.25
C THR A 52 -16.07 5.56 -3.15
N LEU A 53 -16.53 6.80 -3.04
CA LEU A 53 -17.57 7.32 -3.93
C LEU A 53 -17.16 7.26 -5.40
N ILE A 54 -15.91 7.66 -5.70
CA ILE A 54 -15.36 7.58 -7.06
C ILE A 54 -15.29 6.12 -7.54
N LEU A 55 -14.75 5.20 -6.71
CA LEU A 55 -14.62 3.79 -7.06
C LEU A 55 -15.98 3.12 -7.27
N ILE A 56 -16.97 3.43 -6.43
CA ILE A 56 -18.33 2.92 -6.55
C ILE A 56 -18.99 3.43 -7.84
N ALA A 57 -18.84 4.71 -8.16
CA ALA A 57 -19.38 5.29 -9.39
C ALA A 57 -18.77 4.64 -10.63
N PHE A 58 -17.47 4.36 -10.59
CA PHE A 58 -16.73 3.79 -11.72
C PHE A 58 -17.00 2.30 -11.90
N PHE A 59 -16.86 1.49 -10.84
CA PHE A 59 -16.97 0.04 -10.91
C PHE A 59 -18.38 -0.51 -10.74
N LYS A 60 -19.34 0.30 -10.26
CA LYS A 60 -20.77 -0.05 -10.11
C LYS A 60 -20.99 -1.40 -9.39
N PRO A 61 -20.44 -1.58 -8.15
CA PRO A 61 -20.40 -2.87 -7.46
C PRO A 61 -21.77 -3.47 -7.15
N TRP A 62 -22.85 -2.67 -7.18
CA TRP A 62 -24.23 -3.17 -7.01
C TRP A 62 -24.69 -4.10 -8.12
N ARG A 63 -23.95 -4.19 -9.23
CA ARG A 63 -24.23 -5.13 -10.32
C ARG A 63 -23.65 -6.52 -10.08
N LEU A 64 -22.85 -6.68 -9.03
CA LEU A 64 -22.13 -7.90 -8.72
C LEU A 64 -22.85 -8.71 -7.66
N ARG A 65 -22.76 -10.03 -7.77
CA ARG A 65 -23.26 -10.96 -6.75
C ARG A 65 -22.08 -11.72 -6.19
N PHE A 66 -21.86 -11.57 -4.88
CA PHE A 66 -20.81 -12.28 -4.16
C PHE A 66 -21.35 -13.57 -3.54
N ALA A 67 -20.70 -14.68 -3.79
CA ALA A 67 -20.97 -15.95 -3.16
C ALA A 67 -20.79 -15.86 -1.64
N LYS A 68 -21.47 -16.75 -0.88
CA LYS A 68 -21.40 -16.73 0.59
C LYS A 68 -19.97 -16.93 1.09
N GLU A 69 -19.19 -17.74 0.40
CA GLU A 69 -17.79 -18.09 0.69
C GLU A 69 -16.85 -16.90 0.57
N GLN A 70 -17.21 -15.91 -0.26
CA GLN A 70 -16.43 -14.70 -0.51
C GLN A 70 -16.69 -13.59 0.50
N ARG A 71 -17.78 -13.66 1.26
CA ARG A 71 -18.19 -12.58 2.18
C ARG A 71 -17.19 -12.35 3.31
N LEU A 72 -16.69 -13.43 3.91
CA LEU A 72 -15.70 -13.34 4.99
C LEU A 72 -14.35 -12.82 4.50
N PRO A 73 -13.74 -13.36 3.42
CA PRO A 73 -12.56 -12.76 2.80
C PRO A 73 -12.74 -11.28 2.43
N LEU A 74 -13.91 -10.91 1.89
CA LEU A 74 -14.22 -9.53 1.51
C LEU A 74 -14.30 -8.59 2.73
N LEU A 75 -14.88 -9.08 3.85
CA LEU A 75 -14.90 -8.33 5.10
C LEU A 75 -13.49 -8.10 5.64
N PHE A 76 -12.64 -9.14 5.72
CA PHE A 76 -11.25 -9.00 6.13
C PHE A 76 -10.47 -8.07 5.21
N TYR A 77 -10.68 -8.17 3.90
CA TYR A 77 -10.10 -7.28 2.92
C TYR A 77 -10.44 -5.81 3.18
N GLY A 78 -11.73 -5.51 3.38
CA GLY A 78 -12.18 -4.13 3.62
C GLY A 78 -11.74 -3.58 4.98
N VAL A 79 -11.83 -4.39 6.04
CA VAL A 79 -11.38 -3.98 7.39
C VAL A 79 -9.87 -3.72 7.41
N SER A 80 -9.10 -4.62 6.83
CA SER A 80 -7.64 -4.47 6.77
C SER A 80 -7.21 -3.30 5.88
N LEU A 81 -7.91 -3.06 4.76
CA LEU A 81 -7.68 -1.89 3.91
C LEU A 81 -7.89 -0.58 4.69
N GLY A 82 -8.98 -0.48 5.45
CA GLY A 82 -9.25 0.70 6.27
C GLY A 82 -8.28 0.85 7.43
N GLY A 83 -7.98 -0.25 8.14
CA GLY A 83 -7.02 -0.29 9.24
C GLY A 83 -5.61 0.09 8.79
N MET A 84 -5.15 -0.46 7.67
CA MET A 84 -3.88 -0.10 7.03
C MET A 84 -3.80 1.41 6.80
N ASN A 85 -4.79 1.98 6.11
CA ASN A 85 -4.82 3.41 5.82
C ASN A 85 -4.85 4.26 7.11
N TYR A 86 -5.67 3.90 8.08
CA TYR A 86 -5.80 4.64 9.33
C TYR A 86 -4.50 4.65 10.13
N LEU A 87 -3.88 3.48 10.32
CA LEU A 87 -2.63 3.34 11.05
C LEU A 87 -1.46 4.02 10.33
N PHE A 88 -1.38 3.88 9.01
CA PHE A 88 -0.36 4.53 8.20
C PHE A 88 -0.42 6.05 8.30
N TYR A 89 -1.59 6.66 8.11
CA TYR A 89 -1.72 8.11 8.19
C TYR A 89 -1.45 8.65 9.61
N ARG A 90 -1.77 7.88 10.63
CA ARG A 90 -1.37 8.18 12.02
C ARG A 90 0.15 8.11 12.18
N SER A 91 0.80 7.13 11.59
CA SER A 91 2.26 6.98 11.63
C SER A 91 2.98 8.16 10.99
N ILE A 92 2.62 8.55 9.78
CA ILE A 92 3.32 9.62 9.03
C ILE A 92 3.09 11.03 9.61
N GLN A 93 2.33 11.18 10.67
CA GLN A 93 2.30 12.43 11.44
C GLN A 93 3.65 12.72 12.12
N THR A 94 4.33 11.68 12.57
CA THR A 94 5.54 11.78 13.39
C THR A 94 6.74 11.05 12.79
N VAL A 95 6.51 10.18 11.80
CA VAL A 95 7.55 9.41 11.11
C VAL A 95 7.71 9.92 9.68
N PRO A 96 8.96 10.09 9.18
CA PRO A 96 9.20 10.42 7.79
C PRO A 96 8.56 9.41 6.82
N LEU A 97 8.05 9.91 5.69
CA LEU A 97 7.24 9.11 4.76
C LEU A 97 7.96 7.86 4.28
N GLY A 98 9.24 7.99 3.87
CA GLY A 98 10.03 6.86 3.40
C GLY A 98 10.24 5.78 4.46
N ILE A 99 10.43 6.17 5.73
CA ILE A 99 10.60 5.25 6.87
C ILE A 99 9.27 4.54 7.16
N ALA A 100 8.17 5.28 7.21
CA ALA A 100 6.85 4.71 7.47
C ALA A 100 6.46 3.68 6.42
N VAL A 101 6.67 3.99 5.12
CA VAL A 101 6.39 3.05 4.02
C VAL A 101 7.31 1.83 4.07
N ALA A 102 8.59 2.00 4.44
CA ALA A 102 9.50 0.86 4.58
C ALA A 102 9.08 -0.09 5.72
N LEU A 103 8.63 0.48 6.85
CA LEU A 103 8.09 -0.30 7.97
C LEU A 103 6.77 -1.00 7.58
N GLU A 104 5.87 -0.31 6.93
CA GLU A 104 4.62 -0.87 6.42
C GLU A 104 4.87 -2.00 5.41
N PHE A 105 5.88 -1.83 4.53
CA PHE A 105 6.24 -2.81 3.51
C PHE A 105 6.74 -4.14 4.07
N THR A 106 7.08 -4.22 5.35
CA THR A 106 7.39 -5.48 6.04
C THR A 106 6.23 -6.48 6.01
N GLY A 107 5.00 -6.02 5.90
CA GLY A 107 3.82 -6.88 5.74
C GLY A 107 3.85 -7.70 4.44
N PRO A 108 3.87 -7.08 3.25
CA PRO A 108 4.08 -7.78 1.98
C PRO A 108 5.33 -8.65 1.95
N LEU A 109 6.43 -8.17 2.52
CA LEU A 109 7.67 -8.94 2.63
C LEU A 109 7.47 -10.19 3.47
N ALA A 110 6.81 -10.10 4.62
CA ALA A 110 6.49 -11.25 5.46
C ALA A 110 5.62 -12.26 4.72
N VAL A 111 4.58 -11.82 3.99
CA VAL A 111 3.75 -12.72 3.17
C VAL A 111 4.60 -13.46 2.15
N ALA A 112 5.52 -12.77 1.46
CA ALA A 112 6.41 -13.39 0.48
C ALA A 112 7.34 -14.43 1.13
N LEU A 113 7.96 -14.10 2.27
CA LEU A 113 8.88 -14.96 2.99
C LEU A 113 8.20 -16.21 3.60
N PHE A 114 7.04 -16.04 4.24
CA PHE A 114 6.29 -17.16 4.80
C PHE A 114 5.70 -18.11 3.74
N SER A 115 5.55 -17.62 2.52
CA SER A 115 5.11 -18.42 1.38
C SER A 115 6.27 -19.28 0.80
N SER A 116 7.50 -19.00 1.15
CA SER A 116 8.70 -19.71 0.71
C SER A 116 9.33 -20.52 1.87
N ARG A 117 10.03 -21.63 1.56
CA ARG A 117 10.63 -22.53 2.55
C ARG A 117 12.10 -22.84 2.25
N ARG A 118 12.83 -21.91 1.65
CA ARG A 118 14.21 -22.15 1.22
C ARG A 118 15.24 -21.57 2.17
N PRO A 119 16.43 -22.19 2.29
CA PRO A 119 17.54 -21.63 3.05
C PRO A 119 17.95 -20.22 2.58
N VAL A 120 17.85 -19.93 1.27
CA VAL A 120 18.17 -18.61 0.72
C VAL A 120 17.22 -17.53 1.20
N ASP A 121 15.98 -17.87 1.54
CA ASP A 121 15.02 -16.91 2.06
C ASP A 121 15.41 -16.40 3.44
N PHE A 122 16.17 -17.20 4.20
CA PHE A 122 16.74 -16.77 5.48
C PHE A 122 17.69 -15.58 5.30
N VAL A 123 18.44 -15.53 4.19
CA VAL A 123 19.29 -14.36 3.87
C VAL A 123 18.45 -13.10 3.70
N TRP A 124 17.32 -13.20 3.02
CA TRP A 124 16.42 -12.08 2.84
C TRP A 124 15.73 -11.64 4.12
N VAL A 125 15.39 -12.59 5.01
CA VAL A 125 14.87 -12.28 6.35
C VAL A 125 15.92 -11.51 7.16
N VAL A 126 17.16 -12.00 7.20
CA VAL A 126 18.24 -11.33 7.93
C VAL A 126 18.48 -9.93 7.39
N LEU A 127 18.52 -9.77 6.06
CA LEU A 127 18.72 -8.48 5.42
C LEU A 127 17.58 -7.51 5.72
N ALA A 128 16.34 -7.98 5.73
CA ALA A 128 15.18 -7.16 6.10
C ALA A 128 15.21 -6.76 7.57
N VAL A 129 15.53 -7.70 8.47
CA VAL A 129 15.65 -7.43 9.92
C VAL A 129 16.77 -6.43 10.20
N LEU A 130 17.93 -6.58 9.55
CA LEU A 130 19.02 -5.60 9.66
C LEU A 130 18.61 -4.23 9.12
N GLY A 131 17.94 -4.19 7.95
CA GLY A 131 17.39 -2.95 7.41
C GLY A 131 16.43 -2.28 8.38
N LEU A 132 15.50 -3.03 8.97
CA LEU A 132 14.59 -2.53 10.00
C LEU A 132 15.32 -2.02 11.24
N TRP A 133 16.33 -2.77 11.72
CA TRP A 133 17.13 -2.38 12.88
C TRP A 133 17.82 -1.04 12.68
N PHE A 134 18.45 -0.82 11.52
CA PHE A 134 19.11 0.45 11.19
C PHE A 134 18.15 1.57 10.81
N LEU A 135 16.93 1.25 10.39
CA LEU A 135 15.91 2.23 10.11
C LEU A 135 15.27 2.79 11.38
N LEU A 136 15.12 1.92 12.40
CA LEU A 136 14.59 2.30 13.71
C LEU A 136 15.65 3.10 14.49
N PRO A 137 15.25 4.15 15.22
CA PRO A 137 16.19 4.98 15.98
C PRO A 137 16.58 4.30 17.31
N LEU A 138 17.24 3.15 17.27
CA LEU A 138 17.60 2.36 18.45
C LEU A 138 18.93 2.75 19.09
N GLY A 139 19.59 3.82 18.66
CA GLY A 139 20.87 4.26 19.25
C GLY A 139 21.27 5.67 18.83
N GLN A 140 21.57 6.49 19.84
CA GLN A 140 22.08 7.85 19.81
C GLN A 140 21.22 8.88 19.05
N ASP A 141 20.68 9.85 19.81
CA ASP A 141 19.77 10.92 19.38
C ASP A 141 18.37 10.46 18.90
N VAL A 142 17.68 9.75 19.76
CA VAL A 142 16.26 9.32 19.61
C VAL A 142 15.29 10.50 19.55
N SER A 143 15.76 11.74 19.46
CA SER A 143 14.93 12.94 19.51
C SER A 143 14.05 13.19 18.29
N HIS A 144 14.16 12.39 17.20
CA HIS A 144 13.50 12.72 15.93
C HIS A 144 12.59 11.65 15.32
N VAL A 145 12.52 10.41 15.83
CA VAL A 145 11.59 9.40 15.31
C VAL A 145 10.74 8.79 16.42
N ASP A 146 9.44 9.00 16.35
CA ASP A 146 8.48 8.49 17.33
C ASP A 146 8.30 6.98 17.21
N LEU A 147 8.63 6.25 18.29
CA LEU A 147 8.44 4.79 18.37
C LEU A 147 6.96 4.38 18.22
N THR A 148 6.04 5.23 18.70
CA THR A 148 4.60 5.00 18.54
C THR A 148 4.23 5.05 17.07
N GLY A 149 4.76 6.05 16.35
CA GLY A 149 4.58 6.16 14.89
C GLY A 149 5.16 4.95 14.15
N CYS A 150 6.34 4.47 14.55
CA CYS A 150 6.92 3.24 13.98
C CYS A 150 6.05 2.00 14.25
N ALA A 151 5.53 1.84 15.47
CA ALA A 151 4.62 0.75 15.80
C ALA A 151 3.31 0.79 14.98
N LEU A 152 2.78 2.00 14.74
CA LEU A 152 1.62 2.21 13.88
C LEU A 152 1.93 1.81 12.43
N ALA A 153 3.12 2.14 11.91
CA ALA A 153 3.54 1.72 10.57
C ALA A 153 3.66 0.19 10.44
N LEU A 154 4.25 -0.48 11.44
CA LEU A 154 4.30 -1.95 11.48
C LEU A 154 2.91 -2.56 11.59
N GLY A 155 2.01 -1.95 12.36
CA GLY A 155 0.60 -2.34 12.43
C GLY A 155 -0.11 -2.19 11.09
N ALA A 156 0.18 -1.11 10.35
CA ALA A 156 -0.30 -0.94 8.98
C ALA A 156 0.22 -2.04 8.06
N GLY A 157 1.50 -2.42 8.20
CA GLY A 157 2.09 -3.55 7.49
C GLY A 157 1.39 -4.89 7.77
N ALA A 158 1.06 -5.16 9.04
CA ALA A 158 0.28 -6.34 9.40
C ALA A 158 -1.11 -6.33 8.74
N CYS A 159 -1.78 -5.19 8.73
CA CYS A 159 -3.03 -5.01 7.99
C CYS A 159 -2.84 -5.24 6.50
N TRP A 160 -1.73 -4.77 5.92
CA TRP A 160 -1.43 -4.98 4.50
C TRP A 160 -1.21 -6.46 4.18
N ALA A 161 -0.53 -7.21 5.04
CA ALA A 161 -0.42 -8.66 4.90
C ALA A 161 -1.81 -9.35 4.85
N ILE A 162 -2.71 -8.99 5.78
CA ILE A 162 -4.09 -9.51 5.80
C ILE A 162 -4.86 -9.08 4.54
N TYR A 163 -4.70 -7.84 4.11
CA TYR A 163 -5.26 -7.30 2.87
C TYR A 163 -4.84 -8.13 1.65
N ILE A 164 -3.55 -8.46 1.50
CA ILE A 164 -3.04 -9.28 0.39
C ILE A 164 -3.66 -10.67 0.42
N LEU A 165 -3.61 -11.35 1.56
CA LEU A 165 -4.10 -12.73 1.71
C LEU A 165 -5.61 -12.85 1.52
N SER A 166 -6.38 -11.90 2.05
CA SER A 166 -7.83 -11.87 1.90
C SER A 166 -8.26 -11.37 0.52
N GLY A 167 -7.55 -10.38 -0.03
CA GLY A 167 -7.81 -9.81 -1.34
C GLY A 167 -7.62 -10.81 -2.49
N GLN A 168 -6.63 -11.69 -2.40
CA GLN A 168 -6.46 -12.79 -3.37
C GLN A 168 -7.69 -13.69 -3.45
N ARG A 169 -8.31 -14.00 -2.30
CA ARG A 169 -9.52 -14.82 -2.24
C ARG A 169 -10.78 -14.05 -2.66
N ALA A 170 -10.91 -12.82 -2.17
CA ALA A 170 -12.07 -11.98 -2.44
C ALA A 170 -12.14 -11.51 -3.91
N GLY A 171 -10.98 -11.23 -4.52
CA GLY A 171 -10.86 -10.69 -5.89
C GLY A 171 -10.89 -11.72 -7.01
N ALA A 172 -10.87 -13.03 -6.69
CA ALA A 172 -10.70 -14.10 -7.68
C ALA A 172 -11.75 -14.08 -8.80
N GLU A 173 -13.01 -13.71 -8.52
CA GLU A 173 -14.09 -13.69 -9.51
C GLU A 173 -14.37 -12.31 -10.09
N HIS A 174 -14.25 -11.25 -9.30
CA HIS A 174 -14.74 -9.92 -9.66
C HIS A 174 -13.63 -8.88 -9.87
N GLY A 175 -12.36 -9.27 -9.63
CA GLY A 175 -11.20 -8.42 -9.88
C GLY A 175 -11.31 -7.01 -9.31
N PRO A 176 -11.18 -5.95 -10.17
CA PRO A 176 -11.17 -4.55 -9.72
C PRO A 176 -12.42 -4.10 -8.97
N ALA A 177 -13.58 -4.69 -9.25
CA ALA A 177 -14.82 -4.31 -8.58
C ALA A 177 -14.85 -4.72 -7.09
N THR A 178 -14.02 -5.69 -6.70
CA THR A 178 -13.78 -6.05 -5.29
C THR A 178 -13.19 -4.89 -4.50
N VAL A 179 -12.33 -4.07 -5.15
CA VAL A 179 -11.73 -2.87 -4.54
C VAL A 179 -12.81 -1.88 -4.10
N ALA A 180 -13.84 -1.66 -4.93
CA ALA A 180 -14.93 -0.74 -4.60
C ALA A 180 -15.71 -1.18 -3.36
N ILE A 181 -15.97 -2.50 -3.21
CA ILE A 181 -16.67 -3.02 -2.01
C ILE A 181 -15.74 -3.03 -0.79
N GLY A 182 -14.48 -3.42 -0.96
CA GLY A 182 -13.51 -3.34 0.13
C GLY A 182 -13.34 -1.91 0.65
N SER A 183 -13.25 -0.94 -0.25
CA SER A 183 -13.22 0.48 0.10
C SER A 183 -14.50 0.95 0.77
N LEU A 184 -15.66 0.43 0.37
CA LEU A 184 -16.94 0.72 1.03
C LEU A 184 -16.96 0.20 2.47
N ILE A 185 -16.51 -1.02 2.71
CA ILE A 185 -16.40 -1.60 4.06
C ILE A 185 -15.44 -0.76 4.91
N ALA A 186 -14.26 -0.42 4.35
CA ALA A 186 -13.30 0.45 5.00
C ALA A 186 -13.91 1.82 5.36
N ALA A 187 -14.62 2.44 4.41
CA ALA A 187 -15.26 3.74 4.61
C ALA A 187 -16.34 3.68 5.69
N LEU A 188 -17.19 2.65 5.69
CA LEU A 188 -18.26 2.50 6.69
C LEU A 188 -17.72 2.42 8.13
N ILE A 189 -16.51 1.88 8.32
CA ILE A 189 -15.89 1.74 9.64
C ILE A 189 -15.06 2.97 9.98
N PHE A 190 -14.15 3.39 9.10
CA PHE A 190 -13.10 4.37 9.42
C PHE A 190 -13.50 5.82 9.10
N VAL A 191 -14.49 6.06 8.23
CA VAL A 191 -14.99 7.44 8.00
C VAL A 191 -15.67 8.00 9.25
N PRO A 192 -16.60 7.28 9.93
CA PRO A 192 -17.15 7.77 11.19
C PRO A 192 -16.09 8.04 12.26
N ILE A 193 -15.10 7.13 12.40
CA ILE A 193 -14.02 7.30 13.37
C ILE A 193 -13.22 8.57 13.08
N GLY A 194 -12.82 8.77 11.82
CA GLY A 194 -12.04 9.93 11.42
C GLY A 194 -12.86 11.23 11.49
N ALA A 195 -14.14 11.19 11.13
CA ALA A 195 -15.03 12.34 11.22
C ALA A 195 -15.25 12.80 12.66
N LEU A 196 -15.46 11.86 13.60
CA LEU A 196 -15.59 12.18 15.02
C LEU A 196 -14.31 12.80 15.61
N GLN A 197 -13.14 12.37 15.15
CA GLN A 197 -11.84 12.89 15.61
C GLN A 197 -11.49 14.24 14.99
N ALA A 198 -11.87 14.47 13.75
CA ALA A 198 -11.63 15.74 13.04
C ALA A 198 -12.64 16.84 13.41
N GLY A 199 -13.83 16.45 13.84
CA GLY A 199 -14.89 17.37 14.24
C GLY A 199 -15.37 18.27 13.09
N GLU A 200 -15.70 19.52 13.43
CA GLU A 200 -16.25 20.50 12.46
C GLU A 200 -15.27 20.89 11.36
N ALA A 201 -13.96 20.80 11.61
CA ALA A 201 -12.93 21.15 10.65
C ALA A 201 -13.04 20.35 9.33
N LEU A 202 -13.61 19.13 9.38
CA LEU A 202 -13.80 18.28 8.21
C LEU A 202 -14.75 18.88 7.18
N TRP A 203 -15.70 19.73 7.63
CA TRP A 203 -16.75 20.31 6.80
C TRP A 203 -16.38 21.67 6.23
N HIS A 204 -15.16 22.13 6.46
CA HIS A 204 -14.71 23.42 5.93
C HIS A 204 -14.51 23.35 4.43
N TRP A 205 -15.08 24.32 3.69
CA TRP A 205 -15.03 24.35 2.22
C TRP A 205 -13.61 24.30 1.65
N SER A 206 -12.62 24.85 2.35
CA SER A 206 -11.22 24.83 1.93
C SER A 206 -10.59 23.43 1.93
N VAL A 207 -11.12 22.50 2.72
CA VAL A 207 -10.60 21.15 2.90
C VAL A 207 -11.07 20.22 1.77
N ILE A 208 -12.27 20.44 1.24
CA ILE A 208 -12.90 19.56 0.26
C ILE A 208 -12.08 19.43 -1.05
N PRO A 209 -11.60 20.51 -1.70
CA PRO A 209 -10.82 20.39 -2.93
C PRO A 209 -9.52 19.61 -2.73
N LEU A 210 -8.79 19.89 -1.63
CA LEU A 210 -7.56 19.16 -1.29
C LEU A 210 -7.86 17.71 -0.91
N GLY A 211 -8.92 17.48 -0.14
CA GLY A 211 -9.39 16.14 0.19
C GLY A 211 -9.76 15.32 -1.06
N LEU A 212 -10.39 15.96 -2.05
CA LEU A 212 -10.69 15.33 -3.34
C LEU A 212 -9.41 15.01 -4.11
N ALA A 213 -8.45 15.92 -4.16
CA ALA A 213 -7.16 15.69 -4.80
C ALA A 213 -6.42 14.51 -4.14
N VAL A 214 -6.39 14.45 -2.81
CA VAL A 214 -5.82 13.32 -2.06
C VAL A 214 -6.57 12.03 -2.37
N ALA A 215 -7.90 12.03 -2.38
CA ALA A 215 -8.71 10.86 -2.69
C ALA A 215 -8.46 10.31 -4.10
N ILE A 216 -8.29 11.21 -5.09
CA ILE A 216 -7.96 10.82 -6.47
C ILE A 216 -6.54 10.25 -6.52
N LEU A 217 -5.54 11.00 -6.01
CA LEU A 217 -4.13 10.65 -6.15
C LEU A 217 -3.71 9.45 -5.31
N SER A 218 -4.31 9.22 -4.16
CA SER A 218 -3.89 8.17 -3.24
C SER A 218 -4.88 6.99 -3.12
N THR A 219 -6.04 7.05 -3.78
CA THR A 219 -7.03 5.97 -3.72
C THR A 219 -7.58 5.61 -5.10
N ALA A 220 -8.37 6.50 -5.71
CA ALA A 220 -9.13 6.15 -6.90
C ALA A 220 -8.24 5.84 -8.10
N LEU A 221 -7.30 6.73 -8.41
CA LEU A 221 -6.37 6.57 -9.54
C LEU A 221 -5.40 5.40 -9.31
N PRO A 222 -4.60 5.36 -8.22
CA PRO A 222 -3.59 4.32 -8.07
C PRO A 222 -4.19 2.93 -7.93
N TYR A 223 -5.24 2.72 -7.16
CA TYR A 223 -5.86 1.39 -7.03
C TYR A 223 -6.43 0.88 -8.35
N SER A 224 -6.94 1.78 -9.19
CA SER A 224 -7.40 1.41 -10.54
C SER A 224 -6.23 1.03 -11.45
N LEU A 225 -5.15 1.81 -11.44
CA LEU A 225 -3.95 1.56 -12.23
C LEU A 225 -3.19 0.31 -11.76
N GLU A 226 -3.05 0.15 -10.44
CA GLU A 226 -2.44 -1.03 -9.81
C GLU A 226 -3.16 -2.31 -10.20
N MET A 227 -4.49 -2.30 -10.20
CA MET A 227 -5.28 -3.44 -10.62
C MET A 227 -5.12 -3.76 -12.10
N ILE A 228 -5.01 -2.75 -12.97
CA ILE A 228 -4.69 -2.95 -14.38
C ILE A 228 -3.31 -3.60 -14.51
N ALA A 229 -2.32 -3.13 -13.77
CA ALA A 229 -0.98 -3.69 -13.79
C ALA A 229 -0.95 -5.13 -13.26
N LEU A 230 -1.63 -5.39 -12.12
CA LEU A 230 -1.71 -6.70 -11.48
C LEU A 230 -2.33 -7.77 -12.41
N THR A 231 -3.34 -7.39 -13.20
CA THR A 231 -3.99 -8.30 -14.15
C THR A 231 -3.20 -8.51 -15.44
N ARG A 232 -2.18 -7.70 -15.72
CA ARG A 232 -1.40 -7.73 -16.95
C ARG A 232 0.05 -8.14 -16.77
N LEU A 233 0.61 -7.92 -15.59
CA LEU A 233 1.98 -8.32 -15.28
C LEU A 233 2.02 -9.72 -14.67
N PRO A 234 3.07 -10.51 -14.94
CA PRO A 234 3.36 -11.68 -14.14
C PRO A 234 3.51 -11.25 -12.67
N THR A 235 2.92 -12.01 -11.74
CA THR A 235 2.90 -11.71 -10.28
C THR A 235 4.30 -11.34 -9.74
N ARG A 236 5.33 -11.99 -10.27
CA ARG A 236 6.71 -11.71 -9.93
C ARG A 236 7.17 -10.31 -10.34
N THR A 237 6.93 -9.92 -11.60
CA THR A 237 7.32 -8.60 -12.11
C THR A 237 6.59 -7.52 -11.31
N PHE A 238 5.32 -7.75 -11.01
CA PHE A 238 4.52 -6.89 -10.14
C PHE A 238 5.15 -6.77 -8.75
N GLY A 239 5.43 -7.89 -8.06
CA GLY A 239 6.05 -7.88 -6.73
C GLY A 239 7.44 -7.24 -6.71
N THR A 240 8.27 -7.49 -7.74
CA THR A 240 9.59 -6.84 -7.85
C THR A 240 9.47 -5.32 -8.01
N LEU A 241 8.51 -4.84 -8.81
CA LEU A 241 8.29 -3.40 -8.99
C LEU A 241 7.73 -2.78 -7.70
N MET A 242 6.80 -3.44 -7.02
CA MET A 242 6.27 -2.97 -5.72
C MET A 242 7.36 -2.81 -4.66
N SER A 243 8.46 -3.55 -4.74
CA SER A 243 9.62 -3.38 -3.84
C SER A 243 10.31 -2.02 -3.97
N MET A 244 10.03 -1.26 -5.04
CA MET A 244 10.52 0.10 -5.21
C MET A 244 9.69 1.14 -4.44
N GLU A 245 8.57 0.74 -3.86
CA GLU A 245 7.63 1.67 -3.19
C GLU A 245 8.28 2.46 -2.04
N PRO A 246 9.08 1.87 -1.14
CA PRO A 246 9.78 2.63 -0.10
C PRO A 246 10.76 3.67 -0.66
N ALA A 247 11.41 3.36 -1.80
CA ALA A 247 12.29 4.33 -2.45
C ALA A 247 11.52 5.52 -3.04
N LEU A 248 10.40 5.26 -3.71
CA LEU A 248 9.53 6.31 -4.22
C LEU A 248 8.93 7.16 -3.10
N ALA A 249 8.58 6.54 -1.97
CA ALA A 249 8.12 7.25 -0.78
C ALA A 249 9.20 8.17 -0.21
N ALA A 250 10.44 7.68 -0.08
CA ALA A 250 11.57 8.46 0.39
C ALA A 250 11.85 9.67 -0.52
N VAL A 251 11.87 9.45 -1.84
CA VAL A 251 12.04 10.51 -2.83
C VAL A 251 10.90 11.53 -2.75
N SER A 252 9.65 11.05 -2.62
CA SER A 252 8.49 11.93 -2.48
C SER A 252 8.56 12.76 -1.19
N GLY A 253 8.94 12.16 -0.06
CA GLY A 253 9.16 12.85 1.20
C GLY A 253 10.23 13.93 1.10
N MET A 254 11.35 13.62 0.47
CA MET A 254 12.44 14.59 0.25
C MET A 254 12.01 15.77 -0.64
N ILE A 255 11.30 15.49 -1.75
CA ILE A 255 10.92 16.52 -2.73
C ILE A 255 9.78 17.40 -2.21
N PHE A 256 8.72 16.79 -1.69
CA PHE A 256 7.48 17.51 -1.37
C PHE A 256 7.38 17.94 0.09
N LEU A 257 8.06 17.24 1.00
CA LEU A 257 7.95 17.48 2.44
C LEU A 257 9.24 18.06 3.04
N GLY A 258 10.34 18.13 2.26
CA GLY A 258 11.63 18.58 2.76
C GLY A 258 12.22 17.61 3.80
N GLU A 259 11.78 16.35 3.81
CA GLU A 259 12.30 15.32 4.72
C GLU A 259 13.77 15.02 4.40
N THR A 260 14.59 14.84 5.42
CA THR A 260 15.98 14.45 5.27
C THR A 260 16.19 13.08 5.89
N LEU A 261 16.86 12.20 5.15
CA LEU A 261 17.24 10.88 5.61
C LEU A 261 18.75 10.82 5.82
N THR A 262 19.17 10.21 6.90
CA THR A 262 20.60 9.96 7.15
C THR A 262 21.14 8.92 6.16
N PRO A 263 22.45 8.91 5.88
CA PRO A 263 23.05 7.87 5.02
C PRO A 263 22.77 6.45 5.51
N ILE A 264 22.69 6.24 6.83
CA ILE A 264 22.36 4.95 7.44
C ILE A 264 20.91 4.55 7.12
N GLN A 265 19.97 5.48 7.19
CA GLN A 265 18.56 5.24 6.83
C GLN A 265 18.40 4.95 5.34
N LEU A 266 19.17 5.60 4.47
CA LEU A 266 19.18 5.31 3.04
C LEU A 266 19.73 3.91 2.75
N LEU A 267 20.80 3.49 3.44
CA LEU A 267 21.34 2.13 3.34
C LEU A 267 20.33 1.09 3.87
N ALA A 268 19.64 1.39 4.97
CA ALA A 268 18.60 0.55 5.55
C ALA A 268 17.42 0.36 4.60
N LEU A 269 16.95 1.44 3.96
CA LEU A 269 15.96 1.41 2.88
C LEU A 269 16.41 0.50 1.73
N GLY A 270 17.65 0.68 1.27
CA GLY A 270 18.26 -0.16 0.24
C GLY A 270 18.27 -1.64 0.62
N ALA A 271 18.55 -1.96 1.88
CA ALA A 271 18.54 -3.34 2.40
C ALA A 271 17.11 -3.95 2.37
N ILE A 272 16.08 -3.19 2.77
CA ILE A 272 14.68 -3.64 2.73
C ILE A 272 14.23 -3.88 1.29
N ILE A 273 14.55 -2.97 0.38
CA ILE A 273 14.26 -3.10 -1.05
C ILE A 273 14.94 -4.35 -1.63
N ALA A 274 16.24 -4.53 -1.34
CA ALA A 274 17.02 -5.68 -1.79
C ALA A 274 16.46 -7.00 -1.24
N ALA A 275 16.04 -7.03 0.04
CA ALA A 275 15.39 -8.20 0.65
C ALA A 275 14.09 -8.57 -0.07
N SER A 276 13.24 -7.57 -0.35
CA SER A 276 11.98 -7.78 -1.06
C SER A 276 12.18 -8.23 -2.50
N MET A 277 13.07 -7.57 -3.24
CA MET A 277 13.43 -7.99 -4.60
C MET A 277 14.03 -9.39 -4.62
N GLY A 278 14.96 -9.67 -3.71
CA GLY A 278 15.62 -10.95 -3.60
C GLY A 278 14.64 -12.08 -3.29
N SER A 279 13.74 -11.89 -2.33
CA SER A 279 12.70 -12.88 -2.02
C SER A 279 11.82 -13.18 -3.23
N THR A 280 11.36 -12.13 -3.94
CA THR A 280 10.54 -12.26 -5.15
C THR A 280 11.29 -12.97 -6.29
N LEU A 281 12.59 -12.71 -6.43
CA LEU A 281 13.42 -13.30 -7.47
C LEU A 281 13.77 -14.77 -7.20
N THR A 282 13.93 -15.16 -5.95
CA THR A 282 14.27 -16.54 -5.57
C THR A 282 13.11 -17.50 -5.70
N VAL A 283 11.88 -17.08 -5.42
CA VAL A 283 10.67 -17.89 -5.61
C VAL A 283 10.53 -18.43 -7.05
N ARG A 284 10.95 -17.68 -8.07
CA ARG A 284 10.85 -18.11 -9.48
C ARG A 284 11.81 -19.22 -9.88
N LYS A 285 13.00 -19.27 -9.29
CA LYS A 285 13.99 -20.28 -9.73
C LYS A 285 13.44 -21.68 -9.57
N GLU A 286 12.52 -21.86 -8.60
CA GLU A 286 11.88 -23.13 -8.28
C GLU A 286 10.77 -23.54 -9.24
N SER A 287 9.91 -22.59 -9.60
CA SER A 287 8.83 -22.82 -10.55
C SER A 287 9.40 -23.31 -11.90
N LYS A 288 10.51 -22.68 -12.34
CA LYS A 288 11.16 -23.03 -13.59
C LYS A 288 11.91 -24.38 -13.55
N ILE A 289 12.49 -24.74 -12.40
CA ILE A 289 13.16 -26.04 -12.22
C ILE A 289 12.12 -27.14 -12.16
N LYS A 290 11.02 -26.98 -11.44
CA LYS A 290 9.91 -27.95 -11.39
C LYS A 290 9.24 -28.18 -12.76
N GLU A 291 9.13 -27.15 -13.61
CA GLU A 291 8.62 -27.30 -14.98
C GLU A 291 9.61 -28.07 -15.89
N LEU A 292 10.92 -27.94 -15.63
CA LEU A 292 11.95 -28.66 -16.40
C LEU A 292 12.11 -30.13 -15.96
N ASP A 293 11.78 -30.43 -14.70
CA ASP A 293 11.85 -31.81 -14.16
C ASP A 293 10.60 -32.65 -14.49
N ILE A 294 9.54 -32.04 -15.03
CA ILE A 294 8.27 -32.72 -15.40
C ILE A 294 8.20 -32.99 -16.92
N ASN A 295 9.06 -32.42 -17.73
CA ASN A 295 9.18 -32.64 -19.18
C ASN A 295 10.43 -33.44 -19.53
#